data_714b9c8ee09c6b8b85c310d1fe72a219
#
_entry.id   714b9c8ee09c6b8b85c310d1fe72a219
#
_cell.length_a   1.000
_cell.length_b   1.000
_cell.length_c   1.000
_cell.angle_alpha   90.00
_cell.angle_beta   90.00
_cell.angle_gamma   90.00
#
_symmetry.space_group_name_H-M   'P 1'
#
loop_
_entity.id
_entity.type
_entity.pdbx_description
1 polymer ?
#
loop_
_entity_poly.entity_id
_entity_poly.type
_entity_poly.pdbx_seq_one_letter_code
_entity_poly.pdbx_strand_id
1 'polypeptide(L)'
;MKIAILGTRGIPNNYGGFEQCAESLSIGLVKRGHKVTVYNPNFHPFKENNYKGVKIEHIYSPQNIIGTAPANFVFDYLCLKHAIKNQYDIILELGLITAAPAIILCDKKSSIVVTNLDGLEWKRAKWSSAVRVITKALEKFGVLNSNFLVADNIAIQEYIKYNYNVPSEFIAYGTEKVGQLTKKTIDKYLLHPDNYILTIARLEPENNLELMCDGYLLSDNQLPYYIIGNYNTKYGAFLKEKYKNTNIHFLGAIFNKEELDTFRYYASYYLHGHSVGGTNPALIEAMAAQAFVIVHDNPFNKSVVGENTFSFNSKEELKLIFEDDSLLKQREEIARENLKIINSRYRWDFIVEKYEKYFLKILSDKKI
;
A
#
# COMPACT_ATOMS: atom_id res chain seq x y z
N MET A 1 0.09 23.35 -12.80
CA MET A 1 -1.02 22.47 -13.24
C MET A 1 -2.14 22.50 -12.22
N LYS A 2 -3.38 22.25 -12.68
CA LYS A 2 -4.54 22.01 -11.82
C LYS A 2 -4.82 20.51 -11.77
N ILE A 3 -4.60 19.88 -10.62
CA ILE A 3 -4.61 18.43 -10.45
C ILE A 3 -5.74 18.01 -9.51
N ALA A 4 -6.52 17.01 -9.90
CA ALA A 4 -7.49 16.33 -9.04
C ALA A 4 -6.97 14.93 -8.65
N ILE A 5 -7.12 14.54 -7.40
CA ILE A 5 -6.80 13.19 -6.91
C ILE A 5 -8.08 12.56 -6.37
N LEU A 6 -8.43 11.40 -6.93
CA LEU A 6 -9.68 10.67 -6.72
C LEU A 6 -9.36 9.21 -6.31
N GLY A 7 -10.39 8.42 -6.07
CA GLY A 7 -10.26 6.97 -5.82
C GLY A 7 -9.79 6.62 -4.40
N THR A 8 -9.98 7.54 -3.44
CA THR A 8 -9.61 7.33 -2.03
C THR A 8 -10.77 7.65 -1.10
N ARG A 9 -10.61 7.32 0.17
CA ARG A 9 -11.56 7.75 1.22
C ARG A 9 -11.22 9.13 1.79
N GLY A 10 -10.31 9.88 1.13
CA GLY A 10 -9.97 11.26 1.44
C GLY A 10 -8.78 11.44 2.37
N ILE A 11 -8.44 12.70 2.59
CA ILE A 11 -7.36 13.15 3.48
C ILE A 11 -7.90 14.13 4.53
N PRO A 12 -7.25 14.26 5.74
CA PRO A 12 -6.09 13.50 6.24
C PRO A 12 -6.32 12.00 6.30
N ASN A 13 -5.26 11.22 6.13
CA ASN A 13 -5.34 9.76 6.17
C ASN A 13 -5.88 9.26 7.51
N ASN A 14 -6.93 8.44 7.44
CA ASN A 14 -7.52 7.74 8.59
C ASN A 14 -7.89 6.28 8.27
N TYR A 15 -7.43 5.73 7.12
CA TYR A 15 -7.89 4.43 6.66
C TYR A 15 -6.78 3.51 6.15
N GLY A 16 -5.98 3.93 5.14
CA GLY A 16 -5.05 2.98 4.52
C GLY A 16 -4.02 3.59 3.56
N GLY A 17 -3.44 2.71 2.72
CA GLY A 17 -2.32 3.08 1.85
C GLY A 17 -2.66 4.08 0.75
N PHE A 18 -3.87 4.00 0.17
CA PHE A 18 -4.32 4.99 -0.84
C PHE A 18 -4.44 6.39 -0.26
N GLU A 19 -4.99 6.51 0.94
CA GLU A 19 -5.14 7.78 1.63
C GLU A 19 -3.77 8.35 2.02
N GLN A 20 -2.83 7.50 2.45
CA GLN A 20 -1.45 7.90 2.72
C GLN A 20 -0.77 8.40 1.44
N CYS A 21 -0.97 7.70 0.32
CA CYS A 21 -0.46 8.13 -0.98
C CYS A 21 -1.05 9.47 -1.41
N ALA A 22 -2.38 9.62 -1.35
CA ALA A 22 -3.07 10.85 -1.71
C ALA A 22 -2.61 12.03 -0.85
N GLU A 23 -2.46 11.83 0.47
CA GLU A 23 -2.00 12.87 1.39
C GLU A 23 -0.57 13.32 1.06
N SER A 24 0.39 12.38 1.02
CA SER A 24 1.80 12.71 0.81
C SER A 24 2.04 13.30 -0.59
N LEU A 25 1.43 12.72 -1.62
CA LEU A 25 1.54 13.20 -3.00
C LEU A 25 0.93 14.58 -3.17
N SER A 26 -0.30 14.80 -2.68
CA SER A 26 -0.99 16.08 -2.82
C SER A 26 -0.25 17.22 -2.14
N ILE A 27 0.22 17.02 -0.91
CA ILE A 27 1.03 18.01 -0.17
C ILE A 27 2.35 18.27 -0.88
N GLY A 28 3.01 17.23 -1.39
CA GLY A 28 4.26 17.35 -2.13
C GLY A 28 4.09 18.17 -3.42
N LEU A 29 3.03 17.92 -4.18
CA LEU A 29 2.71 18.67 -5.40
C LEU A 29 2.33 20.14 -5.11
N VAL A 30 1.62 20.40 -4.01
CA VAL A 30 1.34 21.80 -3.58
C VAL A 30 2.63 22.54 -3.26
N LYS A 31 3.58 21.92 -2.54
CA LYS A 31 4.91 22.50 -2.26
C LYS A 31 5.70 22.84 -3.54
N ARG A 32 5.41 22.16 -4.64
CA ARG A 32 6.00 22.41 -5.98
C ARG A 32 5.22 23.43 -6.82
N GLY A 33 4.23 24.10 -6.23
CA GLY A 33 3.46 25.19 -6.85
C GLY A 33 2.26 24.76 -7.68
N HIS A 34 1.81 23.51 -7.55
CA HIS A 34 0.60 23.03 -8.24
C HIS A 34 -0.67 23.31 -7.44
N LYS A 35 -1.80 23.50 -8.13
CA LYS A 35 -3.13 23.59 -7.52
C LYS A 35 -3.70 22.19 -7.44
N VAL A 36 -3.72 21.61 -6.24
CA VAL A 36 -4.17 20.24 -6.03
C VAL A 36 -5.48 20.20 -5.25
N THR A 37 -6.40 19.36 -5.70
CA THR A 37 -7.67 19.07 -5.02
C THR A 37 -7.76 17.57 -4.76
N VAL A 38 -8.09 17.18 -3.53
CA VAL A 38 -8.40 15.81 -3.15
C VAL A 38 -9.90 15.70 -2.85
N TYR A 39 -10.50 14.59 -3.29
CA TYR A 39 -11.93 14.35 -3.12
C TYR A 39 -12.19 13.47 -1.90
N ASN A 40 -12.91 14.03 -0.93
CA ASN A 40 -13.33 13.33 0.28
C ASN A 40 -14.80 12.93 0.19
N PRO A 41 -15.20 11.74 0.67
CA PRO A 41 -16.63 11.44 0.84
C PRO A 41 -17.24 12.35 1.93
N ASN A 42 -18.51 12.64 1.79
CA ASN A 42 -19.22 13.54 2.71
C ASN A 42 -19.23 13.08 4.18
N PHE A 43 -19.00 11.82 4.46
CA PHE A 43 -18.88 11.27 5.81
C PHE A 43 -17.44 11.32 6.38
N HIS A 44 -16.44 11.76 5.62
CA HIS A 44 -15.08 11.90 6.10
C HIS A 44 -15.04 12.79 7.37
N PRO A 45 -14.28 12.43 8.43
CA PRO A 45 -14.28 13.19 9.69
C PRO A 45 -13.76 14.63 9.54
N PHE A 46 -12.79 14.86 8.68
CA PHE A 46 -12.27 16.19 8.36
C PHE A 46 -13.27 16.94 7.48
N LYS A 47 -13.75 18.11 7.93
CA LYS A 47 -14.81 18.88 7.27
C LYS A 47 -14.34 20.20 6.65
N GLU A 48 -13.10 20.57 6.89
CA GLU A 48 -12.53 21.80 6.30
C GLU A 48 -12.27 21.61 4.81
N ASN A 49 -12.28 22.73 4.08
CA ASN A 49 -12.07 22.74 2.63
C ASN A 49 -10.60 22.90 2.24
N ASN A 50 -9.68 22.94 3.20
CA ASN A 50 -8.24 23.02 2.96
C ASN A 50 -7.46 22.23 4.01
N TYR A 51 -6.50 21.47 3.54
CA TYR A 51 -5.57 20.72 4.39
C TYR A 51 -4.13 20.89 3.87
N LYS A 52 -3.29 21.57 4.64
CA LYS A 52 -1.87 21.83 4.29
C LYS A 52 -1.67 22.40 2.88
N GLY A 53 -2.57 23.29 2.44
CA GLY A 53 -2.55 23.90 1.10
C GLY A 53 -3.26 23.10 0.01
N VAL A 54 -3.68 21.88 0.28
CA VAL A 54 -4.49 21.05 -0.61
C VAL A 54 -5.97 21.43 -0.47
N LYS A 55 -6.63 21.75 -1.59
CA LYS A 55 -8.09 21.94 -1.59
C LYS A 55 -8.79 20.61 -1.34
N ILE A 56 -9.78 20.58 -0.46
CA ILE A 56 -10.65 19.41 -0.22
C ILE A 56 -12.01 19.68 -0.87
N GLU A 57 -12.46 18.72 -1.65
CA GLU A 57 -13.80 18.72 -2.24
C GLU A 57 -14.62 17.58 -1.62
N HIS A 58 -15.74 17.90 -0.96
CA HIS A 58 -16.59 16.91 -0.30
C HIS A 58 -17.71 16.48 -1.25
N ILE A 59 -17.70 15.20 -1.64
CA ILE A 59 -18.68 14.61 -2.56
C ILE A 59 -19.56 13.61 -1.81
N TYR A 60 -20.83 13.59 -2.18
CA TYR A 60 -21.80 12.65 -1.62
C TYR A 60 -21.40 11.19 -1.91
N SER A 61 -21.45 10.36 -0.88
CA SER A 61 -21.33 8.90 -0.97
C SER A 61 -22.51 8.24 -0.27
N PRO A 62 -23.25 7.35 -0.94
CA PRO A 62 -24.42 6.69 -0.37
C PRO A 62 -24.09 5.47 0.51
N GLN A 63 -22.90 5.43 1.12
CA GLN A 63 -22.40 4.25 1.86
C GLN A 63 -23.37 3.77 2.95
N ASN A 64 -24.05 4.70 3.63
CA ASN A 64 -25.01 4.37 4.70
C ASN A 64 -26.34 3.80 4.18
N ILE A 65 -26.59 3.87 2.87
CA ILE A 65 -27.83 3.41 2.24
C ILE A 65 -27.63 2.07 1.52
N ILE A 66 -26.59 1.98 0.72
CA ILE A 66 -26.38 0.82 -0.18
C ILE A 66 -25.13 -0.01 0.17
N GLY A 67 -24.46 0.31 1.29
CA GLY A 67 -23.24 -0.36 1.73
C GLY A 67 -21.98 0.13 1.00
N THR A 68 -20.82 -0.27 1.50
CA THR A 68 -19.51 0.29 1.08
C THR A 68 -19.17 0.00 -0.39
N ALA A 69 -19.29 -1.25 -0.83
CA ALA A 69 -18.82 -1.63 -2.16
C ALA A 69 -19.61 -0.96 -3.29
N PRO A 70 -20.96 -1.01 -3.33
CA PRO A 70 -21.75 -0.28 -4.34
C PRO A 70 -21.57 1.23 -4.25
N ALA A 71 -21.46 1.77 -3.04
CA ALA A 71 -21.30 3.21 -2.84
C ALA A 71 -20.01 3.77 -3.44
N ASN A 72 -18.92 2.99 -3.45
CA ASN A 72 -17.68 3.42 -4.06
C ASN A 72 -17.84 3.68 -5.56
N PHE A 73 -18.58 2.84 -6.30
CA PHE A 73 -18.86 3.08 -7.72
C PHE A 73 -19.61 4.41 -7.96
N VAL A 74 -20.60 4.69 -7.11
CA VAL A 74 -21.37 5.96 -7.20
C VAL A 74 -20.48 7.14 -6.84
N PHE A 75 -19.68 7.02 -5.80
CA PHE A 75 -18.76 8.06 -5.34
C PHE A 75 -17.72 8.41 -6.42
N ASP A 76 -17.05 7.41 -7.00
CA ASP A 76 -16.04 7.60 -8.04
C ASP A 76 -16.65 8.23 -9.30
N TYR A 77 -17.86 7.80 -9.69
CA TYR A 77 -18.59 8.44 -10.79
C TYR A 77 -18.86 9.92 -10.54
N LEU A 78 -19.35 10.26 -9.36
CA LEU A 78 -19.65 11.66 -9.00
C LEU A 78 -18.37 12.50 -8.91
N CYS A 79 -17.30 11.94 -8.34
CA CYS A 79 -16.00 12.60 -8.26
C CYS A 79 -15.43 12.88 -9.66
N LEU A 80 -15.38 11.87 -10.53
CA LEU A 80 -14.85 12.00 -11.89
C LEU A 80 -15.67 13.01 -12.70
N LYS A 81 -17.00 12.92 -12.67
CA LYS A 81 -17.90 13.87 -13.33
C LYS A 81 -17.69 15.31 -12.86
N HIS A 82 -17.53 15.51 -11.54
CA HIS A 82 -17.26 16.83 -10.97
C HIS A 82 -15.89 17.34 -11.39
N ALA A 83 -14.84 16.50 -11.37
CA ALA A 83 -13.49 16.88 -11.79
C ALA A 83 -13.45 17.29 -13.27
N ILE A 84 -14.07 16.53 -14.17
CA ILE A 84 -14.17 16.88 -15.60
C ILE A 84 -14.91 18.21 -15.81
N LYS A 85 -16.03 18.43 -15.12
CA LYS A 85 -16.79 19.68 -15.19
C LYS A 85 -15.93 20.90 -14.77
N ASN A 86 -15.03 20.71 -13.81
CA ASN A 86 -14.15 21.76 -13.29
C ASN A 86 -12.84 21.91 -14.08
N GLN A 87 -12.67 21.19 -15.18
CA GLN A 87 -11.56 21.34 -16.13
C GLN A 87 -10.17 21.25 -15.45
N TYR A 88 -9.91 20.12 -14.76
CA TYR A 88 -8.57 19.82 -14.27
C TYR A 88 -7.66 19.41 -15.43
N ASP A 89 -6.40 19.83 -15.40
CA ASP A 89 -5.40 19.44 -16.40
C ASP A 89 -5.15 17.92 -16.31
N ILE A 90 -4.98 17.44 -15.09
CA ILE A 90 -4.76 16.02 -14.75
C ILE A 90 -5.77 15.60 -13.69
N ILE A 91 -6.37 14.45 -13.92
CA ILE A 91 -7.19 13.73 -12.94
C ILE A 91 -6.45 12.42 -12.62
N LEU A 92 -5.87 12.32 -11.43
CA LEU A 92 -5.25 11.09 -10.95
C LEU A 92 -6.29 10.26 -10.20
N GLU A 93 -6.59 9.10 -10.75
CA GLU A 93 -7.48 8.10 -10.16
C GLU A 93 -6.65 7.00 -9.50
N LEU A 94 -6.71 6.91 -8.17
CA LEU A 94 -5.93 5.94 -7.39
C LEU A 94 -6.63 4.57 -7.25
N GLY A 95 -7.92 4.47 -7.57
CA GLY A 95 -8.72 3.25 -7.46
C GLY A 95 -9.32 2.82 -8.79
N LEU A 96 -8.69 1.90 -9.54
CA LEU A 96 -9.13 1.51 -10.87
C LEU A 96 -10.51 0.83 -10.88
N ILE A 97 -10.75 -0.13 -10.00
CA ILE A 97 -11.88 -1.08 -10.13
C ILE A 97 -13.24 -0.39 -10.03
N THR A 98 -13.43 0.45 -9.02
CA THR A 98 -14.69 1.16 -8.79
C THR A 98 -14.85 2.37 -9.70
N ALA A 99 -13.75 2.92 -10.22
CA ALA A 99 -13.74 3.99 -11.19
C ALA A 99 -13.94 3.52 -12.64
N ALA A 100 -13.71 2.23 -12.96
CA ALA A 100 -13.76 1.73 -14.34
C ALA A 100 -15.06 2.06 -15.08
N PRO A 101 -16.28 1.89 -14.52
CA PRO A 101 -17.50 2.32 -15.18
C PRO A 101 -17.56 3.83 -15.42
N ALA A 102 -17.08 4.64 -14.47
CA ALA A 102 -17.05 6.09 -14.64
C ALA A 102 -16.10 6.52 -15.74
N ILE A 103 -14.92 5.90 -15.84
CA ILE A 103 -13.91 6.15 -16.88
C ILE A 103 -14.47 5.90 -18.28
N ILE A 104 -15.37 4.89 -18.42
CA ILE A 104 -16.04 4.57 -19.70
C ILE A 104 -17.17 5.56 -20.00
N LEU A 105 -18.01 5.86 -19.00
CA LEU A 105 -19.25 6.61 -19.19
C LEU A 105 -19.04 8.13 -19.28
N CYS A 106 -17.97 8.66 -18.68
CA CYS A 106 -17.72 10.11 -18.68
C CYS A 106 -16.94 10.54 -19.93
N ASP A 107 -17.48 11.51 -20.65
CA ASP A 107 -16.72 12.22 -21.68
C ASP A 107 -15.62 13.08 -21.02
N LYS A 108 -14.37 12.66 -21.18
CA LYS A 108 -13.20 13.25 -20.54
C LYS A 108 -12.86 14.64 -21.04
N LYS A 109 -13.42 15.05 -22.18
CA LYS A 109 -13.20 16.38 -22.82
C LYS A 109 -11.70 16.72 -22.93
N SER A 110 -11.30 17.84 -22.28
CA SER A 110 -9.92 18.30 -22.25
C SER A 110 -9.10 17.71 -21.09
N SER A 111 -9.74 17.14 -20.07
CA SER A 111 -9.05 16.56 -18.92
C SER A 111 -8.37 15.24 -19.27
N ILE A 112 -7.20 14.99 -18.68
CA ILE A 112 -6.45 13.74 -18.82
C ILE A 112 -6.65 12.90 -17.57
N VAL A 113 -7.19 11.69 -17.73
CA VAL A 113 -7.33 10.72 -16.64
C VAL A 113 -6.11 9.80 -16.62
N VAL A 114 -5.33 9.89 -15.55
CA VAL A 114 -4.21 9.00 -15.23
C VAL A 114 -4.70 8.05 -14.15
N THR A 115 -4.68 6.76 -14.42
CA THR A 115 -5.18 5.75 -13.46
C THR A 115 -4.04 4.93 -12.88
N ASN A 116 -4.02 4.79 -11.56
CA ASN A 116 -3.06 3.94 -10.86
C ASN A 116 -3.62 2.53 -10.68
N LEU A 117 -2.82 1.52 -11.02
CA LEU A 117 -3.09 0.12 -10.69
C LEU A 117 -2.11 -0.32 -9.60
N ASP A 118 -2.64 -0.51 -8.37
CA ASP A 118 -1.86 -0.83 -7.18
C ASP A 118 -1.89 -2.30 -6.77
N GLY A 119 -2.55 -3.13 -7.56
CA GLY A 119 -2.63 -4.55 -7.27
C GLY A 119 -3.69 -5.28 -8.08
N LEU A 120 -3.73 -6.60 -7.89
CA LEU A 120 -4.64 -7.48 -8.58
C LEU A 120 -5.84 -7.82 -7.67
N GLU A 121 -6.80 -6.89 -7.55
CA GLU A 121 -7.94 -7.03 -6.62
C GLU A 121 -8.71 -8.36 -6.84
N TRP A 122 -8.81 -8.84 -8.08
CA TRP A 122 -9.45 -10.11 -8.40
C TRP A 122 -8.73 -11.35 -7.85
N LYS A 123 -7.46 -11.23 -7.44
CA LYS A 123 -6.71 -12.33 -6.81
C LYS A 123 -6.97 -12.46 -5.31
N ARG A 124 -7.60 -11.48 -4.67
CA ARG A 124 -7.81 -11.51 -3.22
C ARG A 124 -8.71 -12.66 -2.79
N ALA A 125 -8.28 -13.37 -1.75
CA ALA A 125 -8.95 -14.58 -1.25
C ALA A 125 -10.35 -14.31 -0.70
N LYS A 126 -10.63 -13.10 -0.23
CA LYS A 126 -11.94 -12.68 0.32
C LYS A 126 -13.08 -12.68 -0.71
N TRP A 127 -12.78 -12.67 -2.02
CA TRP A 127 -13.78 -12.58 -3.06
C TRP A 127 -14.25 -13.95 -3.56
N SER A 128 -15.57 -14.09 -3.76
CA SER A 128 -16.15 -15.24 -4.43
C SER A 128 -15.70 -15.33 -5.90
N SER A 129 -15.81 -16.51 -6.52
CA SER A 129 -15.42 -16.69 -7.93
C SER A 129 -16.17 -15.73 -8.87
N ALA A 130 -17.45 -15.48 -8.63
CA ALA A 130 -18.24 -14.54 -9.43
C ALA A 130 -17.71 -13.10 -9.31
N VAL A 131 -17.40 -12.64 -8.09
CA VAL A 131 -16.83 -11.31 -7.85
C VAL A 131 -15.45 -11.18 -8.49
N ARG A 132 -14.62 -12.23 -8.45
CA ARG A 132 -13.30 -12.24 -9.12
C ARG A 132 -13.42 -12.04 -10.64
N VAL A 133 -14.39 -12.71 -11.28
CA VAL A 133 -14.63 -12.56 -12.73
C VAL A 133 -15.06 -11.12 -13.06
N ILE A 134 -16.00 -10.56 -12.29
CA ILE A 134 -16.45 -9.17 -12.46
C ILE A 134 -15.30 -8.19 -12.25
N THR A 135 -14.54 -8.35 -11.18
CA THR A 135 -13.41 -7.47 -10.84
C THR A 135 -12.33 -7.52 -11.94
N LYS A 136 -12.07 -8.73 -12.49
CA LYS A 136 -11.14 -8.89 -13.61
C LYS A 136 -11.62 -8.21 -14.89
N ALA A 137 -12.93 -8.27 -15.18
CA ALA A 137 -13.52 -7.55 -16.29
C ALA A 137 -13.43 -6.03 -16.11
N LEU A 138 -13.74 -5.53 -14.91
CA LEU A 138 -13.60 -4.10 -14.58
C LEU A 138 -12.15 -3.61 -14.70
N GLU A 139 -11.18 -4.41 -14.25
CA GLU A 139 -9.75 -4.12 -14.43
C GLU A 139 -9.43 -3.94 -15.93
N LYS A 140 -9.81 -4.91 -16.77
CA LYS A 140 -9.60 -4.83 -18.21
C LYS A 140 -10.22 -3.56 -18.81
N PHE A 141 -11.47 -3.29 -18.48
CA PHE A 141 -12.15 -2.10 -19.00
C PHE A 141 -11.50 -0.79 -18.52
N GLY A 142 -11.14 -0.72 -17.25
CA GLY A 142 -10.45 0.45 -16.70
C GLY A 142 -9.09 0.67 -17.35
N VAL A 143 -8.28 -0.38 -17.51
CA VAL A 143 -6.97 -0.31 -18.17
C VAL A 143 -7.08 0.17 -19.62
N LEU A 144 -8.01 -0.42 -20.40
CA LEU A 144 -8.16 -0.08 -21.84
C LEU A 144 -8.77 1.30 -22.09
N ASN A 145 -9.48 1.87 -21.13
CA ASN A 145 -10.18 3.15 -21.29
C ASN A 145 -9.53 4.32 -20.53
N SER A 146 -8.51 4.10 -19.72
CA SER A 146 -7.69 5.18 -19.12
C SER A 146 -6.87 5.88 -20.21
N ASN A 147 -6.65 7.19 -20.09
CA ASN A 147 -5.77 7.88 -21.02
C ASN A 147 -4.31 7.47 -20.81
N PHE A 148 -3.91 7.35 -19.53
CA PHE A 148 -2.58 6.93 -19.12
C PHE A 148 -2.67 6.07 -17.87
N LEU A 149 -1.67 5.20 -17.68
CA LEU A 149 -1.60 4.29 -16.55
C LEU A 149 -0.32 4.50 -15.74
N VAL A 150 -0.46 4.40 -14.43
CA VAL A 150 0.64 4.24 -13.48
C VAL A 150 0.54 2.85 -12.87
N ALA A 151 1.66 2.16 -12.78
CA ALA A 151 1.81 0.94 -11.99
C ALA A 151 2.69 1.25 -10.79
N ASP A 152 2.24 0.90 -9.60
CA ASP A 152 3.00 1.16 -8.37
C ASP A 152 4.09 0.13 -8.09
N ASN A 153 4.16 -0.94 -8.91
CA ASN A 153 5.13 -2.03 -8.80
C ASN A 153 5.56 -2.51 -10.19
N ILE A 154 6.83 -2.91 -10.31
CA ILE A 154 7.37 -3.40 -11.59
C ILE A 154 6.61 -4.65 -12.06
N ALA A 155 6.28 -5.58 -11.17
CA ALA A 155 5.51 -6.77 -11.53
C ALA A 155 4.08 -6.43 -12.00
N ILE A 156 3.47 -5.34 -11.50
CA ILE A 156 2.19 -4.82 -12.00
C ILE A 156 2.38 -4.20 -13.39
N GLN A 157 3.46 -3.46 -13.62
CA GLN A 157 3.77 -2.88 -14.93
C GLN A 157 3.93 -3.98 -16.00
N GLU A 158 4.69 -5.02 -15.69
CA GLU A 158 4.86 -6.19 -16.57
C GLU A 158 3.53 -6.92 -16.81
N TYR A 159 2.73 -7.09 -15.75
CA TYR A 159 1.41 -7.69 -15.85
C TYR A 159 0.48 -6.90 -16.79
N ILE A 160 0.43 -5.56 -16.71
CA ILE A 160 -0.35 -4.70 -17.61
C ILE A 160 0.12 -4.89 -19.06
N LYS A 161 1.43 -4.82 -19.27
CA LYS A 161 2.03 -5.00 -20.59
C LYS A 161 1.70 -6.37 -21.18
N TYR A 162 1.89 -7.45 -20.41
CA TYR A 162 1.66 -8.81 -20.88
C TYR A 162 0.19 -9.11 -21.19
N ASN A 163 -0.74 -8.71 -20.29
CA ASN A 163 -2.14 -9.09 -20.40
C ASN A 163 -2.97 -8.16 -21.29
N TYR A 164 -2.60 -6.89 -21.40
CA TYR A 164 -3.39 -5.86 -22.08
C TYR A 164 -2.65 -5.16 -23.21
N ASN A 165 -1.35 -5.35 -23.33
CA ASN A 165 -0.49 -4.69 -24.31
C ASN A 165 -0.61 -3.15 -24.24
N VAL A 166 -0.75 -2.59 -23.03
CA VAL A 166 -0.89 -1.14 -22.78
C VAL A 166 0.36 -0.66 -22.04
N PRO A 167 0.95 0.49 -22.44
CA PRO A 167 2.06 1.07 -21.70
C PRO A 167 1.61 1.66 -20.37
N SER A 168 2.47 1.59 -19.36
CA SER A 168 2.26 2.23 -18.05
C SER A 168 3.57 2.77 -17.52
N GLU A 169 3.51 3.83 -16.71
CA GLU A 169 4.67 4.38 -16.01
C GLU A 169 4.81 3.70 -14.65
N PHE A 170 6.04 3.30 -14.29
CA PHE A 170 6.31 2.77 -12.94
C PHE A 170 6.56 3.92 -11.97
N ILE A 171 5.62 4.15 -11.06
CA ILE A 171 5.74 5.10 -9.95
C ILE A 171 5.19 4.43 -8.68
N ALA A 172 6.09 3.99 -7.82
CA ALA A 172 5.77 3.29 -6.58
C ALA A 172 5.12 4.20 -5.51
N TYR A 173 4.67 3.62 -4.43
CA TYR A 173 4.40 4.35 -3.18
C TYR A 173 5.70 4.79 -2.53
N GLY A 174 5.61 5.87 -1.75
CA GLY A 174 6.74 6.39 -0.99
C GLY A 174 6.68 6.02 0.49
N THR A 175 7.82 6.23 1.15
CA THR A 175 7.91 6.18 2.62
C THR A 175 8.60 7.43 3.16
N GLU A 176 8.27 7.77 4.41
CA GLU A 176 8.89 8.87 5.14
C GLU A 176 10.27 8.46 5.68
N LYS A 177 11.08 9.47 6.00
CA LYS A 177 12.25 9.24 6.85
C LYS A 177 11.81 8.67 8.19
N VAL A 178 12.57 7.69 8.67
CA VAL A 178 12.42 7.21 10.05
C VAL A 178 12.85 8.33 11.00
N GLY A 179 12.01 8.60 11.97
CA GLY A 179 12.25 9.61 12.99
C GLY A 179 13.23 9.13 14.07
N GLN A 180 13.17 9.74 15.25
CA GLN A 180 13.98 9.33 16.37
C GLN A 180 13.45 8.00 16.94
N LEU A 181 14.31 6.98 16.93
CA LEU A 181 14.01 5.68 17.53
C LEU A 181 14.31 5.71 19.03
N THR A 182 13.34 5.37 19.84
CA THR A 182 13.46 5.44 21.31
C THR A 182 13.20 4.07 21.93
N LYS A 183 14.24 3.46 22.53
CA LYS A 183 14.12 2.17 23.21
C LYS A 183 12.96 2.12 24.21
N LYS A 184 12.71 3.20 24.95
CA LYS A 184 11.57 3.33 25.87
C LYS A 184 10.21 3.00 25.25
N THR A 185 10.09 3.12 23.94
CA THR A 185 8.86 2.79 23.20
C THR A 185 8.54 1.30 23.28
N ILE A 186 9.54 0.43 23.13
CA ILE A 186 9.35 -1.03 23.20
C ILE A 186 9.32 -1.52 24.65
N ASP A 187 10.00 -0.84 25.58
CA ASP A 187 10.02 -1.21 27.00
C ASP A 187 8.60 -1.24 27.61
N LYS A 188 7.70 -0.32 27.18
CA LYS A 188 6.29 -0.31 27.64
C LYS A 188 5.49 -1.54 27.22
N TYR A 189 5.97 -2.30 26.23
CA TYR A 189 5.38 -3.56 25.77
C TYR A 189 6.16 -4.78 26.32
N LEU A 190 7.11 -4.55 27.23
CA LEU A 190 8.01 -5.57 27.78
C LEU A 190 8.86 -6.26 26.70
N LEU A 191 9.16 -5.55 25.62
CA LEU A 191 10.01 -6.02 24.55
C LEU A 191 11.46 -5.62 24.76
N HIS A 192 12.37 -6.48 24.35
CA HIS A 192 13.80 -6.22 24.40
C HIS A 192 14.38 -6.17 22.98
N PRO A 193 15.31 -5.24 22.70
CA PRO A 193 15.99 -5.19 21.40
C PRO A 193 16.58 -6.54 21.00
N ASP A 194 16.46 -6.87 19.74
CA ASP A 194 17.02 -8.09 19.14
C ASP A 194 16.55 -9.40 19.80
N ASN A 195 15.38 -9.38 20.41
CA ASN A 195 14.83 -10.54 21.12
C ASN A 195 13.37 -10.80 20.80
N TYR A 196 12.94 -10.53 19.58
CA TYR A 196 11.59 -10.88 19.10
C TYR A 196 11.49 -10.92 17.58
N ILE A 197 10.50 -11.64 17.10
CA ILE A 197 10.06 -11.67 15.70
C ILE A 197 8.86 -10.73 15.57
N LEU A 198 8.73 -10.03 14.44
CA LEU A 198 7.66 -9.06 14.19
C LEU A 198 6.99 -9.25 12.85
N THR A 199 5.68 -9.11 12.82
CA THR A 199 4.88 -8.85 11.60
C THR A 199 3.93 -7.69 11.85
N ILE A 200 3.85 -6.75 10.90
CA ILE A 200 2.86 -5.67 10.90
C ILE A 200 2.02 -5.80 9.63
N ALA A 201 0.76 -6.22 9.77
CA ALA A 201 -0.12 -6.45 8.63
C ALA A 201 -1.60 -6.36 9.02
N ARG A 202 -2.46 -6.15 8.03
CA ARG A 202 -3.88 -6.48 8.20
C ARG A 202 -4.02 -8.00 8.33
N LEU A 203 -4.86 -8.46 9.25
CA LEU A 203 -5.10 -9.88 9.42
C LEU A 203 -6.10 -10.36 8.36
N GLU A 204 -5.54 -10.62 7.17
CA GLU A 204 -6.23 -11.09 5.97
C GLU A 204 -5.49 -12.32 5.40
N PRO A 205 -6.18 -13.31 4.80
CA PRO A 205 -5.55 -14.54 4.30
C PRO A 205 -4.39 -14.30 3.33
N GLU A 206 -4.49 -13.29 2.46
CA GLU A 206 -3.45 -12.95 1.48
C GLU A 206 -2.15 -12.42 2.10
N ASN A 207 -2.13 -12.15 3.40
CA ASN A 207 -0.92 -11.78 4.14
C ASN A 207 -0.20 -12.97 4.76
N ASN A 208 -0.65 -14.20 4.48
CA ASN A 208 0.01 -15.47 4.84
C ASN A 208 0.39 -15.59 6.32
N LEU A 209 -0.39 -14.97 7.23
CA LEU A 209 -0.11 -15.00 8.67
C LEU A 209 -0.12 -16.41 9.24
N GLU A 210 -1.06 -17.25 8.78
CA GLU A 210 -1.14 -18.63 9.21
C GLU A 210 0.10 -19.43 8.80
N LEU A 211 0.57 -19.27 7.55
CA LEU A 211 1.81 -19.89 7.07
C LEU A 211 3.02 -19.45 7.91
N MET A 212 3.13 -18.15 8.21
CA MET A 212 4.23 -17.61 9.01
C MET A 212 4.21 -18.12 10.45
N CYS A 213 3.03 -18.16 11.08
CA CYS A 213 2.86 -18.70 12.42
C CYS A 213 3.17 -20.20 12.48
N ASP A 214 2.66 -20.98 11.52
CA ASP A 214 2.91 -22.43 11.46
C ASP A 214 4.40 -22.72 11.18
N GLY A 215 5.08 -21.93 10.33
CA GLY A 215 6.51 -22.05 10.06
C GLY A 215 7.37 -21.71 11.29
N TYR A 216 6.98 -20.68 12.04
CA TYR A 216 7.61 -20.36 13.32
C TYR A 216 7.47 -21.53 14.33
N LEU A 217 6.27 -22.10 14.47
CA LEU A 217 6.02 -23.20 15.39
C LEU A 217 6.68 -24.53 14.99
N LEU A 218 7.03 -24.70 13.71
CA LEU A 218 7.80 -25.85 13.24
C LEU A 218 9.30 -25.75 13.56
N SER A 219 9.80 -24.53 13.77
CA SER A 219 11.20 -24.28 14.09
C SER A 219 11.48 -24.41 15.59
N ASP A 220 12.75 -24.57 15.96
CA ASP A 220 13.21 -24.56 17.36
C ASP A 220 13.45 -23.11 17.87
N ASN A 221 13.01 -22.08 17.14
CA ASN A 221 13.18 -20.69 17.53
C ASN A 221 12.36 -20.36 18.77
N GLN A 222 13.02 -19.80 19.80
CA GLN A 222 12.40 -19.47 21.08
C GLN A 222 12.04 -18.00 21.26
N LEU A 223 12.37 -17.16 20.27
CA LEU A 223 12.04 -15.73 20.33
C LEU A 223 10.51 -15.53 20.30
N PRO A 224 9.92 -14.67 21.13
CA PRO A 224 8.50 -14.39 21.05
C PRO A 224 8.16 -13.74 19.69
N TYR A 225 7.05 -14.15 19.09
CA TYR A 225 6.58 -13.64 17.81
C TYR A 225 5.40 -12.69 18.02
N TYR A 226 5.59 -11.42 17.69
CA TYR A 226 4.58 -10.36 17.83
C TYR A 226 3.95 -10.02 16.50
N ILE A 227 2.60 -9.95 16.50
CA ILE A 227 1.79 -9.57 15.34
C ILE A 227 1.02 -8.30 15.67
N ILE A 228 1.29 -7.23 14.93
CA ILE A 228 0.61 -5.94 15.04
C ILE A 228 -0.39 -5.83 13.88
N GLY A 229 -1.67 -5.70 14.22
CA GLY A 229 -2.78 -5.57 13.28
C GLY A 229 -4.12 -5.74 13.97
N ASN A 230 -5.19 -5.26 13.32
CA ASN A 230 -6.53 -5.39 13.88
C ASN A 230 -7.02 -6.83 13.83
N TYR A 231 -7.14 -7.49 14.97
CA TYR A 231 -7.65 -8.85 15.09
C TYR A 231 -9.18 -8.93 15.31
N ASN A 232 -9.89 -7.80 15.34
CA ASN A 232 -11.36 -7.76 15.49
C ASN A 232 -12.08 -8.07 14.17
N THR A 233 -11.50 -8.92 13.32
CA THR A 233 -12.08 -9.50 12.12
C THR A 233 -12.33 -11.00 12.33
N LYS A 234 -13.16 -11.64 11.52
CA LYS A 234 -13.38 -13.09 11.61
C LYS A 234 -12.06 -13.89 11.51
N TYR A 235 -11.22 -13.53 10.55
CA TYR A 235 -9.93 -14.19 10.34
C TYR A 235 -8.94 -13.87 11.46
N GLY A 236 -8.90 -12.63 11.92
CA GLY A 236 -8.06 -12.22 13.05
C GLY A 236 -8.42 -12.93 14.35
N ALA A 237 -9.73 -13.06 14.65
CA ALA A 237 -10.21 -13.80 15.81
C ALA A 237 -9.86 -15.30 15.70
N PHE A 238 -10.00 -15.90 14.51
CA PHE A 238 -9.58 -17.28 14.23
C PHE A 238 -8.08 -17.47 14.51
N LEU A 239 -7.21 -16.62 13.99
CA LEU A 239 -5.77 -16.71 14.22
C LEU A 239 -5.43 -16.59 15.71
N LYS A 240 -6.01 -15.59 16.39
CA LYS A 240 -5.78 -15.36 17.82
C LYS A 240 -6.19 -16.58 18.66
N GLU A 241 -7.30 -17.24 18.34
CA GLU A 241 -7.73 -18.45 19.01
C GLU A 241 -6.84 -19.65 18.68
N LYS A 242 -6.46 -19.84 17.41
CA LYS A 242 -5.58 -20.92 16.96
C LYS A 242 -4.24 -20.93 17.68
N TYR A 243 -3.66 -19.75 17.92
CA TYR A 243 -2.31 -19.60 18.47
C TYR A 243 -2.26 -19.14 19.94
N LYS A 244 -3.38 -19.13 20.67
CA LYS A 244 -3.50 -18.59 22.03
C LYS A 244 -2.56 -19.23 23.07
N ASN A 245 -2.19 -20.49 22.87
CA ASN A 245 -1.35 -21.27 23.81
C ASN A 245 0.10 -21.43 23.29
N THR A 246 0.56 -20.50 22.46
CA THR A 246 1.89 -20.51 21.86
C THR A 246 2.64 -19.23 22.22
N ASN A 247 3.90 -19.13 21.84
CA ASN A 247 4.70 -17.93 22.03
C ASN A 247 4.45 -16.87 20.90
N ILE A 248 3.19 -16.81 20.36
CA ILE A 248 2.75 -15.87 19.36
C ILE A 248 1.76 -14.88 20.00
N HIS A 249 2.05 -13.58 19.91
CA HIS A 249 1.32 -12.53 20.62
C HIS A 249 0.70 -11.50 19.67
N PHE A 250 -0.62 -11.32 19.77
CA PHE A 250 -1.35 -10.35 18.96
C PHE A 250 -1.53 -9.05 19.74
N LEU A 251 -0.80 -7.99 19.38
CA LEU A 251 -0.80 -6.70 20.08
C LEU A 251 -1.97 -5.78 19.70
N GLY A 252 -2.75 -6.13 18.67
CA GLY A 252 -3.79 -5.25 18.14
C GLY A 252 -3.25 -4.20 17.18
N ALA A 253 -4.10 -3.25 16.80
CA ALA A 253 -3.72 -2.18 15.88
C ALA A 253 -2.95 -1.08 16.61
N ILE A 254 -1.80 -0.73 16.09
CA ILE A 254 -0.98 0.42 16.53
C ILE A 254 -0.86 1.36 15.33
N PHE A 255 -1.13 2.65 15.53
CA PHE A 255 -1.14 3.67 14.46
C PHE A 255 -0.04 4.72 14.62
N ASN A 256 0.64 4.76 15.76
CA ASN A 256 1.75 5.67 15.97
C ASN A 256 2.96 5.22 15.12
N LYS A 257 3.34 6.04 14.15
CA LYS A 257 4.43 5.73 13.22
C LYS A 257 5.77 5.54 13.93
N GLU A 258 6.10 6.37 14.88
CA GLU A 258 7.38 6.30 15.62
C GLU A 258 7.46 5.00 16.44
N GLU A 259 6.33 4.56 17.02
CA GLU A 259 6.25 3.26 17.68
C GLU A 259 6.48 2.12 16.69
N LEU A 260 5.77 2.13 15.55
CA LEU A 260 5.91 1.09 14.53
C LEU A 260 7.32 1.02 13.95
N ASP A 261 7.95 2.17 13.69
CA ASP A 261 9.33 2.21 13.20
C ASP A 261 10.32 1.68 14.26
N THR A 262 10.06 2.00 15.54
CA THR A 262 10.88 1.48 16.65
C THR A 262 10.73 -0.03 16.79
N PHE A 263 9.50 -0.57 16.68
CA PHE A 263 9.28 -2.03 16.67
C PHE A 263 10.02 -2.71 15.53
N ARG A 264 9.97 -2.15 14.32
CA ARG A 264 10.65 -2.69 13.13
C ARG A 264 12.16 -2.72 13.30
N TYR A 265 12.73 -1.63 13.80
CA TYR A 265 14.18 -1.47 13.99
C TYR A 265 14.77 -2.49 14.97
N TYR A 266 14.11 -2.70 16.12
CA TYR A 266 14.59 -3.57 17.18
C TYR A 266 14.15 -5.03 17.04
N ALA A 267 13.38 -5.43 16.02
CA ALA A 267 13.04 -6.81 15.78
C ALA A 267 14.25 -7.62 15.28
N SER A 268 14.46 -8.84 15.79
CA SER A 268 15.46 -9.78 15.23
C SER A 268 15.13 -10.14 13.80
N TYR A 269 13.84 -10.42 13.54
CA TYR A 269 13.30 -10.74 12.23
C TYR A 269 12.01 -9.96 11.99
N TYR A 270 11.87 -9.39 10.80
CA TYR A 270 10.61 -8.81 10.33
C TYR A 270 10.06 -9.65 9.20
N LEU A 271 8.94 -10.34 9.44
CA LEU A 271 8.31 -11.21 8.46
C LEU A 271 7.26 -10.43 7.66
N HIS A 272 7.35 -10.51 6.33
CA HIS A 272 6.41 -9.89 5.41
C HIS A 272 5.75 -10.92 4.50
N GLY A 273 4.54 -11.32 4.85
CA GLY A 273 3.81 -12.40 4.17
C GLY A 273 2.92 -11.96 3.00
N HIS A 274 2.84 -10.66 2.66
CA HIS A 274 1.93 -10.16 1.63
C HIS A 274 2.18 -10.82 0.26
N SER A 275 1.10 -11.33 -0.38
CA SER A 275 1.21 -12.07 -1.65
C SER A 275 0.39 -11.51 -2.79
N VAL A 276 -0.50 -10.53 -2.54
CA VAL A 276 -1.39 -9.95 -3.55
C VAL A 276 -1.34 -8.44 -3.46
N GLY A 277 -0.82 -7.77 -4.49
CA GLY A 277 -0.79 -6.31 -4.53
C GLY A 277 0.46 -5.79 -5.21
N GLY A 278 0.61 -4.48 -5.22
CA GLY A 278 1.76 -3.76 -5.74
C GLY A 278 2.85 -3.53 -4.68
N THR A 279 3.36 -2.32 -4.61
CA THR A 279 4.31 -1.91 -3.57
C THR A 279 3.61 -1.80 -2.22
N ASN A 280 3.95 -2.69 -1.29
CA ASN A 280 3.31 -2.69 0.03
C ASN A 280 3.96 -1.65 0.96
N PRO A 281 3.19 -0.67 1.49
CA PRO A 281 3.73 0.32 2.41
C PRO A 281 4.43 -0.27 3.64
N ALA A 282 3.90 -1.36 4.24
CA ALA A 282 4.50 -1.97 5.41
C ALA A 282 5.89 -2.56 5.14
N LEU A 283 6.14 -3.04 3.89
CA LEU A 283 7.46 -3.54 3.49
C LEU A 283 8.47 -2.41 3.34
N ILE A 284 8.13 -1.37 2.58
CA ILE A 284 9.04 -0.23 2.37
C ILE A 284 9.30 0.56 3.66
N GLU A 285 8.33 0.62 4.58
CA GLU A 285 8.51 1.19 5.91
C GLU A 285 9.44 0.32 6.78
N ALA A 286 9.35 -1.02 6.70
CA ALA A 286 10.25 -1.91 7.41
C ALA A 286 11.69 -1.78 6.89
N MET A 287 11.87 -1.71 5.57
CA MET A 287 13.17 -1.45 4.96
C MET A 287 13.73 -0.08 5.35
N ALA A 288 12.89 0.97 5.38
CA ALA A 288 13.28 2.31 5.82
C ALA A 288 13.70 2.35 7.29
N ALA A 289 13.05 1.54 8.14
CA ALA A 289 13.39 1.36 9.55
C ALA A 289 14.58 0.40 9.76
N GLN A 290 15.25 -0.02 8.69
CA GLN A 290 16.41 -0.92 8.75
C GLN A 290 16.10 -2.27 9.43
N ALA A 291 14.85 -2.74 9.32
CA ALA A 291 14.49 -4.06 9.79
C ALA A 291 15.18 -5.15 8.97
N PHE A 292 15.48 -6.29 9.61
CA PHE A 292 15.89 -7.49 8.91
C PHE A 292 14.67 -8.17 8.31
N VAL A 293 14.34 -7.81 7.06
CA VAL A 293 13.13 -8.27 6.40
C VAL A 293 13.32 -9.64 5.76
N ILE A 294 12.33 -10.52 5.98
CA ILE A 294 12.17 -11.82 5.33
C ILE A 294 10.79 -11.79 4.66
N VAL A 295 10.73 -12.04 3.36
CA VAL A 295 9.52 -11.80 2.56
C VAL A 295 8.94 -13.09 2.01
N HIS A 296 7.63 -13.13 1.85
CA HIS A 296 7.00 -14.18 1.04
C HIS A 296 7.48 -14.07 -0.41
N ASP A 297 7.91 -15.22 -0.98
CA ASP A 297 8.45 -15.30 -2.33
C ASP A 297 7.36 -15.10 -3.38
N ASN A 298 7.30 -13.89 -3.91
CA ASN A 298 6.44 -13.52 -5.02
C ASN A 298 7.02 -12.33 -5.79
N PRO A 299 6.60 -12.11 -7.05
CA PRO A 299 7.15 -11.06 -7.90
C PRO A 299 7.02 -9.64 -7.31
N PHE A 300 5.95 -9.37 -6.54
CA PHE A 300 5.70 -8.05 -5.96
C PHE A 300 6.73 -7.71 -4.89
N ASN A 301 6.99 -8.62 -3.96
CA ASN A 301 7.97 -8.44 -2.90
C ASN A 301 9.39 -8.41 -3.48
N LYS A 302 9.73 -9.37 -4.36
CA LYS A 302 11.07 -9.44 -4.99
C LYS A 302 11.44 -8.17 -5.74
N SER A 303 10.50 -7.54 -6.43
CA SER A 303 10.74 -6.29 -7.15
C SER A 303 11.06 -5.09 -6.22
N VAL A 304 10.69 -5.19 -4.94
CA VAL A 304 10.93 -4.16 -3.93
C VAL A 304 12.27 -4.37 -3.22
N VAL A 305 12.53 -5.58 -2.71
CA VAL A 305 13.70 -5.88 -1.87
C VAL A 305 14.97 -6.21 -2.67
N GLY A 306 14.85 -6.53 -3.96
CA GLY A 306 15.99 -6.99 -4.76
C GLY A 306 16.43 -8.42 -4.42
N GLU A 307 17.66 -8.79 -4.84
CA GLU A 307 18.14 -10.18 -4.84
C GLU A 307 18.71 -10.65 -3.48
N ASN A 308 19.10 -9.72 -2.61
CA ASN A 308 19.85 -10.02 -1.39
C ASN A 308 18.96 -10.24 -0.15
N THR A 309 17.65 -10.47 -0.33
CA THR A 309 16.73 -10.67 0.79
C THR A 309 16.26 -12.12 0.84
N PHE A 310 16.17 -12.66 2.05
CA PHE A 310 15.64 -14.00 2.26
C PHE A 310 14.14 -14.06 2.00
N SER A 311 13.71 -15.15 1.38
CA SER A 311 12.29 -15.34 1.04
C SER A 311 11.84 -16.77 1.35
N PHE A 312 10.53 -16.93 1.52
CA PHE A 312 9.88 -18.21 1.81
C PHE A 312 8.57 -18.37 1.03
N ASN A 313 8.26 -19.59 0.60
CA ASN A 313 6.98 -19.97 0.00
C ASN A 313 6.19 -20.96 0.87
N SER A 314 6.88 -21.61 1.80
CA SER A 314 6.29 -22.64 2.66
C SER A 314 6.71 -22.45 4.11
N LYS A 315 5.98 -23.10 5.00
CA LYS A 315 6.31 -23.14 6.43
C LYS A 315 7.62 -23.90 6.69
N GLU A 316 7.94 -24.86 5.85
CA GLU A 316 9.17 -25.64 5.91
C GLU A 316 10.39 -24.78 5.55
N GLU A 317 10.28 -23.94 4.50
CA GLU A 317 11.33 -23.00 4.14
C GLU A 317 11.54 -21.94 5.23
N LEU A 318 10.45 -21.42 5.80
CA LEU A 318 10.55 -20.44 6.91
C LEU A 318 11.18 -21.09 8.16
N LYS A 319 10.88 -22.36 8.46
CA LYS A 319 11.57 -23.11 9.50
C LYS A 319 13.08 -23.11 9.28
N LEU A 320 13.55 -23.48 8.08
CA LEU A 320 14.97 -23.52 7.76
C LEU A 320 15.66 -22.14 7.92
N ILE A 321 14.96 -21.05 7.59
CA ILE A 321 15.44 -19.68 7.83
C ILE A 321 15.64 -19.42 9.32
N PHE A 322 14.74 -19.88 10.18
CA PHE A 322 14.86 -19.68 11.63
C PHE A 322 15.93 -20.58 12.28
N GLU A 323 16.29 -21.69 11.66
CA GLU A 323 17.31 -22.63 12.15
C GLU A 323 18.72 -22.28 11.65
N ASP A 324 18.86 -21.32 10.76
CA ASP A 324 20.18 -20.86 10.26
C ASP A 324 20.67 -19.61 10.99
N ASP A 325 21.41 -19.81 12.07
CA ASP A 325 22.01 -18.71 12.86
C ASP A 325 22.98 -17.83 12.04
N SER A 326 23.45 -18.30 10.90
CA SER A 326 24.36 -17.51 10.04
C SER A 326 23.66 -16.33 9.38
N LEU A 327 22.34 -16.38 9.21
CA LEU A 327 21.55 -15.34 8.56
C LEU A 327 21.50 -14.06 9.38
N LEU A 328 21.43 -14.15 10.70
CA LEU A 328 21.47 -12.97 11.57
C LEU A 328 22.79 -12.17 11.44
N LYS A 329 23.89 -12.82 11.07
CA LYS A 329 25.17 -12.14 10.82
C LYS A 329 25.12 -11.22 9.58
N GLN A 330 24.19 -11.48 8.65
CA GLN A 330 24.01 -10.69 7.43
C GLN A 330 23.00 -9.53 7.61
N ARG A 331 22.35 -9.45 8.79
CA ARG A 331 21.30 -8.47 9.09
C ARG A 331 21.69 -7.04 8.78
N GLU A 332 22.84 -6.59 9.26
CA GLU A 332 23.29 -5.20 9.08
C GLU A 332 23.58 -4.89 7.60
N GLU A 333 24.13 -5.84 6.87
CA GLU A 333 24.41 -5.67 5.45
C GLU A 333 23.12 -5.57 4.64
N ILE A 334 22.18 -6.48 4.84
CA ILE A 334 20.88 -6.50 4.18
C ILE A 334 20.07 -5.23 4.52
N ALA A 335 20.05 -4.83 5.79
CA ALA A 335 19.37 -3.61 6.21
C ALA A 335 19.95 -2.36 5.54
N ARG A 336 21.28 -2.29 5.40
CA ARG A 336 21.98 -1.18 4.72
C ARG A 336 21.66 -1.16 3.23
N GLU A 337 21.65 -2.32 2.54
CA GLU A 337 21.31 -2.39 1.12
C GLU A 337 19.83 -2.03 0.90
N ASN A 338 18.93 -2.52 1.74
CA ASN A 338 17.52 -2.14 1.72
C ASN A 338 17.33 -0.61 1.91
N LEU A 339 18.08 0.01 2.80
CA LEU A 339 18.02 1.46 3.02
C LEU A 339 18.52 2.24 1.77
N LYS A 340 19.51 1.73 1.03
CA LYS A 340 19.93 2.32 -0.24
C LYS A 340 18.81 2.27 -1.28
N ILE A 341 18.10 1.14 -1.38
CA ILE A 341 16.95 0.97 -2.26
C ILE A 341 15.86 1.99 -1.88
N ILE A 342 15.53 2.12 -0.60
CA ILE A 342 14.55 3.11 -0.11
C ILE A 342 14.95 4.52 -0.50
N ASN A 343 16.19 4.91 -0.24
CA ASN A 343 16.66 6.28 -0.50
C ASN A 343 16.72 6.63 -2.00
N SER A 344 16.91 5.64 -2.87
CA SER A 344 16.99 5.84 -4.32
C SER A 344 15.64 5.73 -5.05
N ARG A 345 14.64 5.06 -4.47
CA ARG A 345 13.41 4.70 -5.22
C ARG A 345 12.09 5.00 -4.50
N TYR A 346 12.07 4.98 -3.16
CA TYR A 346 10.82 4.93 -2.38
C TYR A 346 10.64 6.11 -1.42
N ARG A 347 11.42 7.18 -1.54
CA ARG A 347 11.24 8.42 -0.78
C ARG A 347 10.13 9.28 -1.38
N TRP A 348 9.26 9.86 -0.56
CA TRP A 348 8.14 10.69 -1.04
C TRP A 348 8.58 11.85 -1.91
N ASP A 349 9.69 12.53 -1.60
CA ASP A 349 10.22 13.60 -2.43
C ASP A 349 10.56 13.15 -3.85
N PHE A 350 11.15 11.95 -3.99
CA PHE A 350 11.42 11.32 -5.28
C PHE A 350 10.14 10.87 -6.02
N ILE A 351 9.19 10.30 -5.28
CA ILE A 351 7.90 9.86 -5.85
C ILE A 351 7.10 11.05 -6.38
N VAL A 352 7.01 12.14 -5.59
CA VAL A 352 6.34 13.38 -6.00
C VAL A 352 6.99 13.97 -7.25
N GLU A 353 8.32 13.97 -7.34
CA GLU A 353 9.05 14.42 -8.51
C GLU A 353 8.75 13.57 -9.75
N LYS A 354 8.67 12.24 -9.60
CA LYS A 354 8.30 11.34 -10.70
C LYS A 354 6.89 11.62 -11.22
N TYR A 355 5.90 11.77 -10.33
CA TYR A 355 4.54 12.13 -10.74
C TYR A 355 4.50 13.47 -11.45
N GLU A 356 5.19 14.49 -10.92
CA GLU A 356 5.24 15.81 -11.57
C GLU A 356 5.85 15.73 -12.97
N LYS A 357 7.00 15.08 -13.14
CA LYS A 357 7.66 14.88 -14.44
C LYS A 357 6.76 14.14 -15.42
N TYR A 358 6.09 13.09 -14.95
CA TYR A 358 5.17 12.31 -15.78
C TYR A 358 3.98 13.15 -16.23
N PHE A 359 3.35 13.92 -15.35
CA PHE A 359 2.24 14.79 -15.69
C PHE A 359 2.65 15.90 -16.67
N LEU A 360 3.82 16.51 -16.49
CA LEU A 360 4.35 17.52 -17.41
C LEU A 360 4.61 16.93 -18.80
N LYS A 361 5.19 15.72 -18.88
CA LYS A 361 5.40 14.99 -20.13
C LYS A 361 4.08 14.75 -20.86
N ILE A 362 3.09 14.19 -20.18
CA ILE A 362 1.76 13.91 -20.74
C ILE A 362 1.10 15.18 -21.31
N LEU A 363 1.23 16.30 -20.60
CA LEU A 363 0.64 17.58 -21.04
C LEU A 363 1.39 18.19 -22.22
N SER A 364 2.71 17.99 -22.33
CA SER A 364 3.47 18.43 -23.49
C SER A 364 3.11 17.63 -24.75
N ASP A 365 2.98 16.31 -24.62
CA ASP A 365 2.65 15.42 -25.73
C ASP A 365 1.23 15.65 -26.28
N LYS A 366 0.30 16.19 -25.46
CA LYS A 366 -1.07 16.54 -25.87
C LYS A 366 -1.15 17.87 -26.66
N LYS A 367 -0.14 18.72 -26.57
CA LYS A 367 -0.12 20.03 -27.25
C LYS A 367 0.37 19.97 -28.69
N ILE A 368 0.80 18.79 -29.14
CA ILE A 368 1.21 18.49 -30.53
C ILE A 368 0.05 17.80 -31.24
#